data_d94dc856a82f6d94771a26ef5b713453
#
_entry.id   d94dc856a82f6d94771a26ef5b713453
#
_cell.length_a   1.000
_cell.length_b   1.000
_cell.length_c   1.000
_cell.angle_alpha   90.00
_cell.angle_beta   90.00
_cell.angle_gamma   90.00
#
_symmetry.space_group_name_H-M   'P 1'
#
loop_
_entity.id
_entity.type
_entity.pdbx_description
1 polymer ?
#
loop_
_entity_poly.entity_id
_entity_poly.type
_entity_poly.pdbx_seq_one_letter_code
_entity_poly.pdbx_strand_id
1 'polypeptide(L)'
;MSIEKRLHPRIPANWPATLHNVQGPIEGETKDISVDGVFIFLSEKPEFGVNFPILLKPSEERSISVVGKRVWSGTFNIDNRPVFGMGVQFIHLSPEDQQYIASVVEKESRGNPRPPRTPQMF
;
A
#
# COMPACT_ATOMS: atom_id res chain seq x y z
N MET A 1 -10.75 12.00 -17.74
CA MET A 1 -10.47 11.97 -17.41
C MET A 1 -10.16 11.70 -16.58
N SER A 2 -9.99 11.61 -16.39
CA SER A 2 -9.64 11.32 -15.65
C SER A 2 -9.54 11.66 -14.62
N ILE A 3 -9.76 11.92 -14.41
CA ILE A 3 -9.58 12.33 -13.50
C ILE A 3 -9.76 11.81 -12.42
N GLU A 4 -10.21 11.35 -12.27
CA GLU A 4 -10.37 10.86 -11.40
C GLU A 4 -9.91 9.84 -11.02
N LYS A 5 -9.19 9.67 -11.27
CA LYS A 5 -8.55 8.67 -10.89
C LYS A 5 -8.38 8.56 -9.47
N ARG A 6 -8.34 9.46 -8.72
CA ARG A 6 -8.19 9.41 -7.33
C ARG A 6 -9.52 9.48 -6.71
N LEU A 7 -10.35 8.51 -7.00
CA LEU A 7 -11.66 8.45 -6.40
C LEU A 7 -11.58 8.20 -4.91
N HIS A 8 -10.50 7.59 -4.47
CA HIS A 8 -10.36 7.22 -3.06
C HIS A 8 -9.17 7.90 -2.47
N PRO A 9 -9.32 8.49 -1.29
CA PRO A 9 -8.18 9.16 -0.66
C PRO A 9 -7.13 8.17 -0.21
N ARG A 10 -5.90 8.62 -0.25
CA ARG A 10 -4.76 7.85 0.24
C ARG A 10 -4.26 8.50 1.50
N ILE A 11 -3.98 7.68 2.50
CA ILE A 11 -3.45 8.19 3.76
C ILE A 11 -2.07 7.58 4.00
N PRO A 12 -1.22 8.29 4.72
CA PRO A 12 0.05 7.68 5.11
C PRO A 12 -0.21 6.51 6.04
N ALA A 13 0.51 5.45 5.84
CA ALA A 13 0.40 4.28 6.71
C ALA A 13 1.71 3.55 6.63
N ASN A 14 2.26 3.25 7.78
CA ASN A 14 3.56 2.62 7.85
C ASN A 14 3.41 1.27 8.52
N TRP A 15 2.86 0.33 7.78
CA TRP A 15 2.58 -1.00 8.31
C TRP A 15 3.62 -1.99 7.81
N PRO A 16 4.07 -2.90 8.66
CA PRO A 16 4.90 -3.99 8.16
C PRO A 16 4.16 -4.79 7.11
N ALA A 17 4.87 -5.21 6.10
CA ALA A 17 4.30 -5.95 5.00
C ALA A 17 5.22 -7.09 4.63
N THR A 18 4.63 -8.23 4.29
CA THR A 18 5.39 -9.39 3.80
C THR A 18 4.78 -9.81 2.49
N LEU A 19 5.57 -9.77 1.45
CA LEU A 19 5.13 -10.18 0.14
C LEU A 19 5.61 -11.59 -0.11
N HIS A 20 4.71 -12.48 -0.49
CA HIS A 20 5.07 -13.87 -0.73
C HIS A 20 5.45 -14.05 -2.19
N ASN A 21 6.69 -14.41 -2.39
CA ASN A 21 7.28 -14.56 -3.70
C ASN A 21 7.72 -16.01 -3.86
N VAL A 22 7.92 -16.47 -5.08
CA VAL A 22 8.28 -17.86 -5.31
C VAL A 22 9.58 -18.24 -4.61
N GLN A 23 10.45 -17.29 -4.40
CA GLN A 23 11.71 -17.57 -3.77
C GLN A 23 11.70 -17.35 -2.27
N GLY A 24 10.57 -17.03 -1.71
CA GLY A 24 10.44 -16.83 -0.29
C GLY A 24 9.86 -15.47 0.02
N PRO A 25 9.61 -15.21 1.29
CA PRO A 25 8.98 -13.95 1.66
C PRO A 25 9.94 -12.78 1.53
N ILE A 26 9.41 -11.64 1.14
CA ILE A 26 10.16 -10.41 1.07
C ILE A 26 9.52 -9.43 2.03
N GLU A 27 10.33 -8.87 2.92
CA GLU A 27 9.82 -7.96 3.93
C GLU A 27 9.81 -6.54 3.40
N GLY A 28 8.89 -5.76 3.91
CA GLY A 28 8.80 -4.38 3.53
C GLY A 28 7.88 -3.63 4.45
N GLU A 29 7.51 -2.43 4.03
CA GLU A 29 6.55 -1.68 4.82
C GLU A 29 5.80 -0.75 3.88
N THR A 30 4.59 -0.43 4.26
CA THR A 30 3.75 0.42 3.43
C THR A 30 4.19 1.86 3.56
N LYS A 31 3.87 2.64 2.55
CA LYS A 31 4.07 4.07 2.59
C LYS A 31 2.72 4.76 2.72
N ASP A 32 1.76 4.34 1.93
CA ASP A 32 0.42 4.89 2.01
C ASP A 32 -0.57 3.84 1.55
N ILE A 33 -1.82 4.04 1.89
CA ILE A 33 -2.86 3.07 1.59
C ILE A 33 -4.16 3.78 1.29
N SER A 34 -4.97 3.15 0.44
CA SER A 34 -6.32 3.57 0.17
C SER A 34 -7.20 2.34 0.20
N VAL A 35 -8.50 2.51 -0.04
CA VAL A 35 -9.39 1.35 -0.01
C VAL A 35 -9.14 0.40 -1.16
N ASP A 36 -8.47 0.84 -2.21
CA ASP A 36 -8.27 -0.03 -3.37
C ASP A 36 -6.80 -0.39 -3.61
N GLY A 37 -5.88 0.08 -2.80
CA GLY A 37 -4.49 -0.27 -3.04
C GLY A 37 -3.53 0.26 -2.01
N VAL A 38 -2.26 -0.08 -2.18
CA VAL A 38 -1.23 0.26 -1.22
C VAL A 38 0.08 0.47 -1.96
N PHE A 39 0.91 1.35 -1.45
CA PHE A 39 2.26 1.51 -1.96
C PHE A 39 3.22 0.93 -0.93
N ILE A 40 4.11 0.06 -1.35
CA ILE A 40 4.99 -0.68 -0.45
C ILE A 40 6.44 -0.48 -0.86
N PHE A 41 7.30 -0.27 0.12
CA PHE A 41 8.74 -0.35 -0.09
C PHE A 41 9.19 -1.72 0.35
N LEU A 42 9.98 -2.38 -0.48
CA LEU A 42 10.43 -3.74 -0.23
C LEU A 42 11.93 -3.80 -0.05
N SER A 43 12.39 -4.75 0.73
CA SER A 43 13.82 -4.92 0.97
C SER A 43 14.54 -5.40 -0.27
N GLU A 44 13.82 -6.05 -1.18
CA GLU A 44 14.44 -6.49 -2.41
C GLU A 44 13.36 -6.63 -3.46
N LYS A 45 13.77 -6.69 -4.69
CA LYS A 45 12.87 -6.74 -5.81
C LYS A 45 12.30 -8.14 -5.96
N PRO A 46 10.98 -8.29 -6.12
CA PRO A 46 10.41 -9.61 -6.36
C PRO A 46 10.88 -10.14 -7.70
N GLU A 47 11.04 -11.43 -7.75
CA GLU A 47 11.62 -12.05 -8.92
C GLU A 47 10.67 -12.02 -10.11
N PHE A 48 9.50 -12.56 -9.95
CA PHE A 48 8.53 -12.69 -11.01
C PHE A 48 7.17 -12.34 -10.54
N GLY A 49 6.28 -12.22 -11.49
CA GLY A 49 4.88 -12.18 -11.16
C GLY A 49 4.30 -10.80 -11.18
N VAL A 50 3.00 -10.78 -11.29
CA VAL A 50 2.22 -9.57 -11.30
C VAL A 50 1.29 -9.55 -10.10
N ASN A 51 0.81 -10.72 -9.71
CA ASN A 51 -0.09 -10.86 -8.57
C ASN A 51 0.64 -11.54 -7.43
N PHE A 52 0.50 -11.00 -6.24
CA PHE A 52 1.23 -11.50 -5.09
C PHE A 52 0.32 -11.57 -3.87
N PRO A 53 0.43 -12.65 -3.09
CA PRO A 53 -0.16 -12.64 -1.75
C PRO A 53 0.67 -11.73 -0.86
N ILE A 54 0.02 -10.86 -0.12
CA ILE A 54 0.70 -9.91 0.73
C ILE A 54 0.02 -9.92 2.08
N LEU A 55 0.83 -9.92 3.13
CA LEU A 55 0.34 -9.84 4.49
C LEU A 55 0.69 -8.46 5.02
N LEU A 56 -0.31 -7.74 5.46
CA LEU A 56 -0.10 -6.42 6.08
C LEU A 56 -0.41 -6.52 7.55
N LYS A 57 0.38 -5.85 8.38
CA LYS A 57 0.17 -5.89 9.81
C LYS A 57 0.00 -4.49 10.38
N PRO A 58 -1.21 -3.97 10.37
CA PRO A 58 -1.43 -2.64 10.93
C PRO A 58 -1.17 -2.56 12.43
N SER A 59 -1.30 -3.68 13.15
CA SER A 59 -0.97 -3.72 14.55
C SER A 59 -0.55 -5.12 14.89
N GLU A 60 -0.13 -5.32 16.11
CA GLU A 60 0.29 -6.65 16.52
C GLU A 60 -0.86 -7.62 16.57
N GLU A 61 -2.05 -7.11 16.76
CA GLU A 61 -3.20 -7.97 16.88
C GLU A 61 -3.97 -8.11 15.58
N ARG A 62 -3.54 -7.46 14.53
CA ARG A 62 -4.32 -7.52 13.31
C ARG A 62 -3.46 -7.79 12.10
N SER A 63 -3.89 -8.75 11.31
CA SER A 63 -3.23 -9.08 10.06
C SER A 63 -4.27 -9.00 8.95
N ILE A 64 -3.85 -8.49 7.80
CA ILE A 64 -4.70 -8.38 6.64
C ILE A 64 -4.03 -9.14 5.52
N SER A 65 -4.74 -10.13 4.98
CA SER A 65 -4.23 -10.91 3.86
C SER A 65 -4.88 -10.42 2.58
N VAL A 66 -4.08 -10.02 1.64
CA VAL A 66 -4.62 -9.55 0.37
C VAL A 66 -3.92 -10.26 -0.77
N VAL A 67 -4.56 -10.29 -1.91
CA VAL A 67 -3.86 -10.59 -3.15
C VAL A 67 -3.82 -9.29 -3.91
N GLY A 68 -2.63 -8.84 -4.23
CA GLY A 68 -2.46 -7.57 -4.89
C GLY A 68 -1.85 -7.73 -6.25
N LYS A 69 -2.20 -6.80 -7.14
CA LYS A 69 -1.66 -6.76 -8.48
C LYS A 69 -0.69 -5.62 -8.56
N ARG A 70 0.51 -5.89 -9.05
CA ARG A 70 1.49 -4.84 -9.23
C ARG A 70 1.08 -3.97 -10.42
N VAL A 71 0.85 -2.70 -10.16
CA VAL A 71 0.49 -1.77 -11.22
C VAL A 71 1.59 -0.79 -11.51
N TRP A 72 2.58 -0.72 -10.64
CA TRP A 72 3.69 0.20 -10.83
C TRP A 72 4.86 -0.26 -9.97
N SER A 73 6.08 -0.06 -10.44
CA SER A 73 7.24 -0.37 -9.63
C SER A 73 8.41 0.50 -10.05
N GLY A 74 9.34 0.68 -9.16
CA GLY A 74 10.51 1.47 -9.45
C GLY A 74 11.52 1.37 -8.32
N THR A 75 12.70 1.90 -8.55
CA THR A 75 13.74 1.93 -7.56
C THR A 75 13.94 3.36 -7.12
N PHE A 76 14.00 3.55 -5.82
CA PHE A 76 14.19 4.85 -5.22
C PHE A 76 15.50 4.88 -4.48
N ASN A 77 16.03 6.06 -4.30
CA ASN A 77 17.23 6.25 -3.52
C ASN A 77 16.83 6.91 -2.23
N ILE A 78 16.91 6.19 -1.14
CA ILE A 78 16.53 6.72 0.16
C ILE A 78 17.74 6.59 1.06
N ASP A 79 18.22 7.72 1.57
CA ASP A 79 19.40 7.75 2.43
C ASP A 79 20.57 7.03 1.78
N ASN A 80 20.75 7.32 0.49
CA ASN A 80 21.85 6.74 -0.28
C ASN A 80 21.77 5.25 -0.40
N ARG A 81 20.57 4.70 -0.31
CA ARG A 81 20.37 3.27 -0.48
C ARG A 81 19.28 3.04 -1.48
N PRO A 82 19.46 2.11 -2.40
CA PRO A 82 18.38 1.80 -3.33
C PRO A 82 17.30 1.01 -2.63
N VAL A 83 16.07 1.41 -2.85
CA VAL A 83 14.91 0.76 -2.25
C VAL A 83 13.91 0.50 -3.36
N PHE A 84 13.37 -0.70 -3.41
CA PHE A 84 12.40 -1.03 -4.42
C PHE A 84 11.00 -0.66 -3.93
N GLY A 85 10.26 0.06 -4.75
CA GLY A 85 8.91 0.47 -4.41
C GLY A 85 7.92 -0.10 -5.39
N MET A 86 6.73 -0.42 -4.90
CA MET A 86 5.73 -1.06 -5.73
C MET A 86 4.35 -0.56 -5.37
N GLY A 87 3.62 -0.12 -6.38
CA GLY A 87 2.22 0.23 -6.21
C GLY A 87 1.38 -0.99 -6.50
N VAL A 88 0.45 -1.29 -5.61
CA VAL A 88 -0.32 -2.52 -5.66
C VAL A 88 -1.79 -2.19 -5.60
N GLN A 89 -2.56 -2.79 -6.48
CA GLN A 89 -4.00 -2.70 -6.46
C GLN A 89 -4.54 -3.97 -5.81
N PHE A 90 -5.47 -3.82 -4.87
CA PHE A 90 -6.05 -5.01 -4.23
C PHE A 90 -6.96 -5.71 -5.21
N ILE A 91 -6.72 -7.00 -5.40
CA ILE A 91 -7.57 -7.81 -6.23
C ILE A 91 -8.52 -8.61 -5.37
N HIS A 92 -8.02 -9.12 -4.26
CA HIS A 92 -8.83 -9.94 -3.39
C HIS A 92 -8.59 -9.53 -1.96
N LEU A 93 -9.66 -9.30 -1.24
CA LEU A 93 -9.61 -8.79 0.11
C LEU A 93 -10.90 -9.18 0.78
N SER A 94 -10.85 -9.72 1.99
CA SER A 94 -12.06 -10.13 2.66
C SER A 94 -12.93 -8.91 2.98
N PRO A 95 -14.25 -9.11 3.08
CA PRO A 95 -15.10 -7.97 3.42
C PRO A 95 -14.73 -7.33 4.75
N GLU A 96 -14.32 -8.13 5.70
CA GLU A 96 -13.90 -7.64 6.99
C GLU A 96 -12.70 -6.74 6.88
N ASP A 97 -11.72 -7.16 6.10
CA ASP A 97 -10.52 -6.36 5.91
C ASP A 97 -10.80 -5.13 5.08
N GLN A 98 -11.71 -5.24 4.12
CA GLN A 98 -12.14 -4.08 3.37
C GLN A 98 -12.71 -3.02 4.29
N GLN A 99 -13.55 -3.44 5.20
CA GLN A 99 -14.16 -2.52 6.14
C GLN A 99 -13.14 -1.90 7.08
N TYR A 100 -12.18 -2.69 7.51
CA TYR A 100 -11.15 -2.18 8.37
C TYR A 100 -10.35 -1.08 7.68
N ILE A 101 -9.92 -1.35 6.45
CA ILE A 101 -9.15 -0.37 5.70
C ILE A 101 -9.98 0.88 5.44
N ALA A 102 -11.25 0.70 5.10
CA ALA A 102 -12.10 1.84 4.84
C ALA A 102 -12.25 2.70 6.09
N SER A 103 -12.38 2.08 7.24
CA SER A 103 -12.54 2.83 8.46
C SER A 103 -11.26 3.57 8.85
N VAL A 104 -10.10 2.95 8.61
CA VAL A 104 -8.84 3.61 8.89
C VAL A 104 -8.65 4.81 7.98
N VAL A 105 -8.94 4.64 6.71
CA VAL A 105 -8.78 5.73 5.75
C VAL A 105 -9.73 6.87 6.09
N GLU A 106 -10.95 6.55 6.43
CA GLU A 106 -11.92 7.58 6.75
C GLU A 106 -11.54 8.33 8.01
N LYS A 107 -11.11 7.58 9.02
CA LYS A 107 -10.74 8.19 10.27
C LYS A 107 -9.56 9.13 10.12
N GLU A 108 -8.56 8.72 9.38
CA GLU A 108 -7.39 9.55 9.17
C GLU A 108 -7.74 10.78 8.33
N SER A 109 -8.56 10.60 7.34
CA SER A 109 -8.95 11.71 6.50
C SER A 109 -9.74 12.74 7.25
N ARG A 110 -10.62 12.30 8.13
CA ARG A 110 -11.43 13.21 8.87
C ARG A 110 -10.74 13.81 10.06
N GLY A 111 -10.02 12.99 10.79
CA GLY A 111 -9.39 13.45 11.98
C GLY A 111 -8.17 14.27 11.71
N ASN A 112 -7.77 14.41 10.49
CA ASN A 112 -6.55 15.07 10.14
C ASN A 112 -6.79 16.07 9.05
N PRO A 113 -7.51 17.11 9.35
CA PRO A 113 -7.86 18.08 8.31
C PRO A 113 -6.62 18.71 7.79
N ARG A 114 -6.36 18.65 6.51
CA ARG A 114 -5.22 19.22 6.00
C ARG A 114 -5.54 20.43 5.35
N PRO A 115 -4.62 21.28 5.22
CA PRO A 115 -4.79 22.52 4.49
C PRO A 115 -5.10 22.13 3.10
N PRO A 116 -5.88 22.85 2.56
CA PRO A 116 -6.24 22.57 1.21
C PRO A 116 -5.04 22.71 0.33
N ARG A 117 -4.36 22.44 -0.03
CA ARG A 117 -3.34 22.55 -0.77
C ARG A 117 -2.86 21.95 -1.62
N THR A 118 -2.56 22.18 -1.73
CA THR A 118 -2.20 21.72 -2.41
C THR A 118 -2.04 20.93 -3.01
N PRO A 119 -2.11 20.89 -3.59
CA PRO A 119 -2.06 20.15 -4.20
C PRO A 119 -1.52 19.39 -4.75
N GLN A 120 -1.32 19.31 -4.62
CA GLN A 120 -0.84 18.67 -5.06
C GLN A 120 -0.65 18.17 -5.82
N MET A 121 -0.43 18.37 -5.95
CA MET A 121 -0.24 18.02 -6.65
C MET A 121 -0.23 17.35 -7.22
N PHE A 122 -0.21 17.24 -7.26
CA PHE A 122 -0.11 16.55 -7.81
C PHE A 122 -0.31 16.25 -8.31
#